data_e2642895f2876e241a8b969624b7fc3e
#
_entry.id   e2642895f2876e241a8b969624b7fc3e
#
_cell.length_a   1.000
_cell.length_b   1.000
_cell.length_c   1.000
_cell.angle_alpha   90.00
_cell.angle_beta   90.00
_cell.angle_gamma   90.00
#
_symmetry.space_group_name_H-M   'P 1'
#
loop_
_entity.id
_entity.type
_entity.pdbx_description
1 polymer ?
#
loop_
_entity_poly.entity_id
_entity_poly.type
_entity_poly.pdbx_seq_one_letter_code
_entity_poly.pdbx_strand_id
1 'polypeptide(L)'
;DRSPSRGLGDVYKRQILSGILLISGVSFFTSCHGDLNVIQPSQFTSLSMWTEESDATSAVNGAYTQFRSAFSDLLNIYGEMRSNWYESGAVNDAFFNRVGTNVLLSGDAGTNWSSIYTTINSANLILKHTPEISFTNEATRNEVMANAYFLRAYCYFTLVRVFGDCPLLTSGFESEKQEDMYPSRTAASEVYAQVETDIEEALRLMPASSKLLHKASPAAINMLRTEYYLWKAKRLGGGNAALSTAQSSVDAVLKAGYTLLPTFADIFNLNNEANSELIWTLPYIVNENVTPGTSPNFFAYYLAPNGDRTRLREAGYTEDEVPAGSHAQYVVPTQAYCDFLAEDARDTRTDVSVRVFEDKFLTEEVQIKRMVVKFIGSFANDTRSFDSDVPVYRLAEAYLLKAEVENALGNTDAALQNLNVVAKRAYGVDNYYTARTQDAIDNAIISEILKEFVAESKAWWAYLRFNKEFELIETLKGREGEKNVTLWPIAPACLNTNPNITQTEGYK
;
A
#
# COMPACT_ATOMS: atom_id res chain seq x y z
N ASP A 1 7.05 -43.62 52.40
CA ASP A 1 5.63 -43.84 52.59
C ASP A 1 4.98 -44.14 51.26
N ARG A 2 4.47 -45.35 51.12
CA ARG A 2 3.90 -45.92 49.88
C ARG A 2 2.42 -45.75 49.91
N SER A 3 1.85 -45.09 48.93
CA SER A 3 0.40 -45.14 48.66
C SER A 3 0.09 -46.16 47.54
N PRO A 4 -0.94 -46.99 47.68
CA PRO A 4 -1.21 -48.09 46.74
C PRO A 4 -1.99 -47.60 45.51
N SER A 5 -1.63 -48.18 44.37
CA SER A 5 -2.30 -48.04 43.08
C SER A 5 -3.72 -48.62 43.10
N ARG A 6 -4.71 -47.82 42.78
CA ARG A 6 -6.08 -48.33 42.51
C ARG A 6 -6.16 -48.86 41.06
N GLY A 7 -6.53 -50.11 40.95
CA GLY A 7 -6.54 -50.83 39.70
C GLY A 7 -7.67 -50.42 38.75
N LEU A 8 -7.41 -50.54 37.46
CA LEU A 8 -8.25 -50.27 36.29
C LEU A 8 -9.48 -51.17 36.13
N GLY A 9 -9.82 -51.99 37.15
CA GLY A 9 -10.92 -52.98 37.05
C GLY A 9 -12.34 -52.47 37.27
N ASP A 10 -12.49 -51.30 37.93
CA ASP A 10 -13.84 -50.84 38.34
C ASP A 10 -14.52 -49.88 37.35
N VAL A 11 -13.79 -49.40 36.35
CA VAL A 11 -14.37 -48.51 35.32
C VAL A 11 -15.15 -49.25 34.24
N TYR A 12 -14.77 -50.50 33.97
CA TYR A 12 -15.44 -51.32 32.94
C TYR A 12 -16.78 -51.99 33.40
N LYS A 13 -17.02 -52.16 34.69
CA LYS A 13 -18.25 -52.72 35.20
C LYS A 13 -19.42 -51.73 35.24
N ARG A 14 -19.17 -50.42 35.19
CA ARG A 14 -20.23 -49.43 35.15
C ARG A 14 -20.69 -49.08 33.74
N GLN A 15 -19.93 -49.40 32.71
CA GLN A 15 -20.32 -49.15 31.30
C GLN A 15 -21.22 -50.26 30.71
N ILE A 16 -21.21 -51.46 31.26
CA ILE A 16 -22.05 -52.58 30.77
C ILE A 16 -23.49 -52.52 31.31
N LEU A 17 -23.73 -51.86 32.46
CA LEU A 17 -25.10 -51.72 33.00
C LEU A 17 -25.88 -50.53 32.41
N SER A 18 -25.22 -49.59 31.72
CA SER A 18 -25.89 -48.46 31.06
C SER A 18 -26.29 -48.77 29.60
N GLY A 19 -25.85 -49.91 29.06
CA GLY A 19 -26.12 -50.31 27.66
C GLY A 19 -27.40 -51.13 27.44
N ILE A 20 -28.10 -51.57 28.51
CA ILE A 20 -29.25 -52.52 28.39
C ILE A 20 -30.60 -51.82 28.62
N LEU A 21 -30.66 -50.56 28.94
CA LEU A 21 -31.92 -49.81 29.18
C LEU A 21 -32.30 -48.85 28.05
N LEU A 22 -31.75 -49.00 26.85
CA LEU A 22 -31.99 -48.11 25.68
C LEU A 22 -32.58 -48.83 24.46
N ILE A 23 -33.20 -50.04 24.64
CA ILE A 23 -33.87 -50.78 23.55
C ILE A 23 -35.34 -51.06 23.92
N SER A 24 -36.10 -50.04 24.26
CA SER A 24 -37.56 -50.09 24.20
C SER A 24 -38.17 -48.71 24.23
N GLY A 25 -38.14 -48.07 23.12
CA GLY A 25 -38.77 -46.76 22.92
C GLY A 25 -38.68 -46.31 21.47
N VAL A 26 -39.12 -47.16 20.53
CA VAL A 26 -39.37 -46.67 19.16
C VAL A 26 -40.70 -45.93 19.19
N SER A 27 -40.62 -44.64 19.54
CA SER A 27 -41.70 -43.70 19.30
C SER A 27 -41.48 -43.08 17.94
N PHE A 28 -42.46 -43.21 17.08
CA PHE A 28 -42.52 -42.54 15.77
C PHE A 28 -42.35 -41.03 15.94
N PHE A 29 -41.18 -40.52 15.64
CA PHE A 29 -41.03 -39.11 15.33
C PHE A 29 -41.30 -38.92 13.84
N THR A 30 -42.49 -38.45 13.52
CA THR A 30 -42.77 -37.84 12.25
C THR A 30 -41.81 -36.65 12.14
N SER A 31 -40.76 -36.79 11.33
CA SER A 31 -39.88 -35.71 10.95
C SER A 31 -40.72 -34.68 10.21
N CYS A 32 -41.03 -33.56 10.87
CA CYS A 32 -41.39 -32.34 10.18
C CYS A 32 -40.17 -31.93 9.33
N HIS A 33 -40.27 -32.11 8.02
CA HIS A 33 -39.45 -31.41 7.05
C HIS A 33 -39.90 -29.95 7.08
N GLY A 34 -39.48 -29.21 8.11
CA GLY A 34 -39.46 -27.78 8.10
C GLY A 34 -38.01 -27.37 7.87
N ASP A 35 -37.81 -26.55 6.90
CA ASP A 35 -36.49 -26.00 6.58
C ASP A 35 -35.80 -25.51 7.85
N LEU A 36 -34.74 -26.22 8.25
CA LEU A 36 -33.84 -25.80 9.31
C LEU A 36 -32.86 -24.78 8.79
N ASN A 37 -33.31 -23.81 8.00
CA ASN A 37 -32.63 -22.58 7.73
C ASN A 37 -32.96 -21.54 8.82
N VAL A 38 -32.65 -21.89 10.07
CA VAL A 38 -32.61 -20.86 11.11
C VAL A 38 -31.37 -20.03 10.91
N ILE A 39 -31.55 -18.92 10.19
CA ILE A 39 -30.56 -17.86 10.16
C ILE A 39 -30.37 -17.38 11.60
N GLN A 40 -29.23 -17.71 12.21
CA GLN A 40 -28.92 -17.19 13.54
C GLN A 40 -28.79 -15.66 13.44
N PRO A 41 -29.55 -14.87 14.22
CA PRO A 41 -29.53 -13.40 14.12
C PRO A 41 -28.18 -12.76 14.43
N SER A 42 -27.21 -13.55 14.91
CA SER A 42 -25.86 -13.11 15.29
C SER A 42 -24.77 -13.47 14.26
N GLN A 43 -25.12 -14.13 13.15
CA GLN A 43 -24.17 -14.40 12.07
C GLN A 43 -24.58 -13.62 10.81
N PHE A 44 -23.73 -12.71 10.38
CA PHE A 44 -23.83 -12.12 9.04
C PHE A 44 -23.62 -13.25 8.03
N THR A 45 -24.67 -13.61 7.32
CA THR A 45 -24.62 -14.51 6.17
C THR A 45 -24.79 -13.69 4.90
N SER A 46 -24.34 -14.19 3.75
CA SER A 46 -24.59 -13.54 2.45
C SER A 46 -26.09 -13.28 2.19
N LEU A 47 -26.99 -14.00 2.85
CA LEU A 47 -28.44 -13.80 2.77
C LEU A 47 -28.98 -12.71 3.68
N SER A 48 -28.27 -12.35 4.76
CA SER A 48 -28.65 -11.28 5.70
C SER A 48 -27.88 -9.98 5.49
N MET A 49 -26.84 -10.01 4.73
CA MET A 49 -26.07 -8.85 4.26
C MET A 49 -26.68 -8.38 2.92
N TRP A 50 -26.58 -7.12 2.60
CA TRP A 50 -27.07 -6.51 1.36
C TRP A 50 -28.60 -6.27 1.32
N THR A 51 -29.16 -5.92 2.46
CA THR A 51 -30.60 -5.65 2.59
C THR A 51 -30.93 -4.17 2.62
N GLU A 52 -30.01 -3.34 3.14
CA GLU A 52 -30.22 -1.91 3.32
C GLU A 52 -28.96 -1.06 3.02
N GLU A 53 -29.14 0.23 2.89
CA GLU A 53 -28.10 1.22 2.57
C GLU A 53 -26.89 1.15 3.52
N SER A 54 -27.15 0.90 4.82
CA SER A 54 -26.11 0.76 5.85
C SER A 54 -25.19 -0.45 5.60
N ASP A 55 -25.71 -1.53 5.01
CA ASP A 55 -24.94 -2.74 4.69
C ASP A 55 -23.90 -2.42 3.60
N ALA A 56 -24.34 -1.77 2.52
CA ALA A 56 -23.45 -1.38 1.43
C ALA A 56 -22.36 -0.39 1.89
N THR A 57 -22.73 0.56 2.75
CA THR A 57 -21.78 1.52 3.33
C THR A 57 -20.77 0.84 4.24
N SER A 58 -21.22 -0.14 5.04
CA SER A 58 -20.36 -0.94 5.91
C SER A 58 -19.42 -1.84 5.10
N ALA A 59 -19.89 -2.39 3.98
CA ALA A 59 -19.06 -3.18 3.08
C ALA A 59 -17.91 -2.36 2.47
N VAL A 60 -18.16 -1.08 2.12
CA VAL A 60 -17.10 -0.16 1.69
C VAL A 60 -16.05 0.02 2.79
N ASN A 61 -16.47 0.25 4.05
CA ASN A 61 -15.53 0.37 5.17
C ASN A 61 -14.69 -0.90 5.34
N GLY A 62 -15.32 -2.07 5.22
CA GLY A 62 -14.64 -3.37 5.25
C GLY A 62 -13.61 -3.51 4.11
N ALA A 63 -13.97 -3.09 2.88
CA ALA A 63 -13.07 -3.13 1.74
C ALA A 63 -11.84 -2.21 1.93
N TYR A 64 -12.01 -1.01 2.50
CA TYR A 64 -10.86 -0.14 2.86
C TYR A 64 -10.01 -0.72 3.98
N THR A 65 -10.59 -1.42 4.95
CA THR A 65 -9.81 -2.14 5.99
C THR A 65 -8.96 -3.24 5.38
N GLN A 66 -9.51 -4.02 4.45
CA GLN A 66 -8.76 -5.05 3.71
C GLN A 66 -7.68 -4.43 2.82
N PHE A 67 -7.99 -3.33 2.12
CA PHE A 67 -7.04 -2.57 1.33
C PHE A 67 -5.87 -2.09 2.20
N ARG A 68 -6.14 -1.43 3.33
CA ARG A 68 -5.12 -0.99 4.28
C ARG A 68 -4.26 -2.15 4.75
N SER A 69 -4.86 -3.29 5.11
CA SER A 69 -4.11 -4.48 5.52
C SER A 69 -3.23 -5.03 4.41
N ALA A 70 -3.71 -5.07 3.17
CA ALA A 70 -2.94 -5.55 2.02
C ALA A 70 -1.78 -4.62 1.68
N PHE A 71 -2.02 -3.32 1.68
CA PHE A 71 -1.09 -2.30 1.21
C PHE A 71 -0.20 -1.69 2.29
N SER A 72 -0.41 -2.02 3.56
CA SER A 72 0.44 -1.53 4.65
C SER A 72 1.93 -1.79 4.40
N ASP A 73 2.28 -2.96 3.87
CA ASP A 73 3.64 -3.35 3.51
C ASP A 73 3.93 -3.17 2.03
N LEU A 74 2.95 -3.55 1.19
CA LEU A 74 3.14 -3.66 -0.24
C LEU A 74 3.37 -2.31 -0.92
N LEU A 75 2.89 -1.19 -0.34
CA LEU A 75 3.20 0.13 -0.87
C LEU A 75 4.71 0.33 -0.96
N ASN A 76 5.44 0.18 0.16
CA ASN A 76 6.89 0.38 0.18
C ASN A 76 7.65 -0.74 -0.53
N ILE A 77 7.22 -2.00 -0.38
CA ILE A 77 7.86 -3.13 -1.06
C ILE A 77 7.86 -2.92 -2.58
N TYR A 78 6.74 -2.48 -3.14
CA TYR A 78 6.62 -2.27 -4.58
C TYR A 78 7.11 -0.90 -5.04
N GLY A 79 6.93 0.14 -4.24
CA GLY A 79 7.21 1.51 -4.64
C GLY A 79 8.60 2.05 -4.28
N GLU A 80 9.31 1.40 -3.34
CA GLU A 80 10.59 1.91 -2.82
C GLU A 80 11.73 0.89 -2.90
N MET A 81 11.52 -0.35 -2.43
CA MET A 81 12.62 -1.25 -2.07
C MET A 81 13.54 -1.61 -3.24
N ARG A 82 13.04 -1.58 -4.48
CA ARG A 82 13.82 -1.87 -5.69
C ARG A 82 14.57 -0.66 -6.26
N SER A 83 14.42 0.51 -5.64
CA SER A 83 15.02 1.77 -6.13
C SER A 83 16.53 1.88 -5.90
N ASN A 84 17.15 0.95 -5.18
CA ASN A 84 18.56 0.97 -4.76
C ASN A 84 18.93 2.07 -3.74
N TRP A 85 17.92 2.77 -3.18
CA TRP A 85 18.12 3.79 -2.15
C TRP A 85 18.03 3.24 -0.72
N TYR A 86 17.65 1.96 -0.60
CA TYR A 86 17.47 1.28 0.68
C TYR A 86 18.25 -0.03 0.74
N GLU A 87 18.69 -0.39 1.93
CA GLU A 87 19.39 -1.64 2.21
C GLU A 87 18.87 -2.29 3.49
N SER A 88 19.27 -3.53 3.77
CA SER A 88 18.91 -4.23 4.99
C SER A 88 19.45 -3.52 6.20
N GLY A 89 18.63 -3.36 7.23
CA GLY A 89 18.98 -2.73 8.50
C GLY A 89 19.66 -3.69 9.48
N ALA A 90 19.49 -3.41 10.77
CA ALA A 90 20.14 -4.15 11.87
C ALA A 90 19.80 -5.64 11.90
N VAL A 91 18.65 -6.05 11.39
CA VAL A 91 18.23 -7.46 11.30
C VAL A 91 18.99 -8.24 10.23
N ASN A 92 19.59 -7.55 9.26
CA ASN A 92 20.25 -8.18 8.10
C ASN A 92 19.35 -9.22 7.40
N ASP A 93 18.12 -8.84 7.14
CA ASP A 93 17.12 -9.73 6.53
C ASP A 93 17.47 -10.06 5.07
N ALA A 94 17.44 -11.35 4.75
CA ALA A 94 17.82 -11.82 3.43
C ALA A 94 16.90 -11.32 2.29
N PHE A 95 15.61 -11.09 2.57
CA PHE A 95 14.68 -10.54 1.58
C PHE A 95 15.05 -9.09 1.23
N PHE A 96 15.27 -8.23 2.25
CA PHE A 96 15.62 -6.83 1.99
C PHE A 96 16.97 -6.67 1.29
N ASN A 97 17.93 -7.56 1.58
CA ASN A 97 19.19 -7.62 0.82
C ASN A 97 18.96 -7.95 -0.65
N ARG A 98 18.09 -8.93 -0.95
CA ARG A 98 17.81 -9.33 -2.33
C ARG A 98 16.99 -8.30 -3.09
N VAL A 99 15.93 -7.77 -2.50
CA VAL A 99 15.07 -6.80 -3.17
C VAL A 99 15.82 -5.52 -3.51
N GLY A 100 16.68 -5.04 -2.60
CA GLY A 100 17.55 -3.88 -2.85
C GLY A 100 18.56 -4.11 -3.98
N THR A 101 18.99 -5.36 -4.20
CA THR A 101 19.86 -5.74 -5.32
C THR A 101 19.11 -6.21 -6.56
N ASN A 102 17.79 -6.08 -6.59
CA ASN A 102 16.94 -6.52 -7.69
C ASN A 102 17.08 -8.03 -8.05
N VAL A 103 17.32 -8.87 -7.04
CA VAL A 103 17.36 -10.33 -7.13
C VAL A 103 16.20 -10.90 -6.34
N LEU A 104 15.11 -11.27 -7.01
CA LEU A 104 13.86 -11.72 -6.38
C LEU A 104 13.70 -13.24 -6.47
N LEU A 105 13.18 -13.83 -5.39
CA LEU A 105 12.80 -15.25 -5.33
C LEU A 105 11.28 -15.38 -5.14
N SER A 106 10.69 -16.45 -5.63
CA SER A 106 9.25 -16.69 -5.50
C SER A 106 8.73 -16.84 -4.06
N GLY A 107 9.62 -17.11 -3.11
CA GLY A 107 9.30 -17.15 -1.68
C GLY A 107 9.44 -15.81 -0.94
N ASP A 108 9.83 -14.73 -1.61
CA ASP A 108 10.03 -13.43 -0.99
C ASP A 108 8.71 -12.76 -0.60
N ALA A 109 8.75 -11.85 0.38
CA ALA A 109 7.64 -10.97 0.69
C ALA A 109 7.25 -10.14 -0.56
N GLY A 110 5.98 -9.86 -0.74
CA GLY A 110 5.48 -9.16 -1.92
C GLY A 110 5.19 -10.07 -3.14
N THR A 111 5.57 -11.35 -3.13
CA THR A 111 5.27 -12.29 -4.24
C THR A 111 3.86 -12.89 -4.15
N ASN A 112 3.23 -12.79 -2.99
CA ASN A 112 1.87 -13.28 -2.74
C ASN A 112 0.84 -12.17 -2.94
N TRP A 113 0.02 -12.30 -3.97
CA TRP A 113 -1.02 -11.34 -4.32
C TRP A 113 -2.39 -11.58 -3.66
N SER A 114 -2.53 -12.64 -2.83
CA SER A 114 -3.84 -13.04 -2.30
C SER A 114 -4.56 -11.94 -1.53
N SER A 115 -3.85 -11.13 -0.74
CA SER A 115 -4.45 -10.01 0.00
C SER A 115 -5.04 -8.94 -0.91
N ILE A 116 -4.40 -8.68 -2.07
CA ILE A 116 -4.92 -7.75 -3.08
C ILE A 116 -6.21 -8.29 -3.68
N TYR A 117 -6.24 -9.60 -4.01
CA TYR A 117 -7.46 -10.24 -4.53
C TYR A 117 -8.59 -10.30 -3.51
N THR A 118 -8.30 -10.35 -2.21
CA THR A 118 -9.33 -10.21 -1.16
C THR A 118 -10.02 -8.85 -1.25
N THR A 119 -9.26 -7.77 -1.45
CA THR A 119 -9.82 -6.42 -1.67
C THR A 119 -10.62 -6.35 -2.97
N ILE A 120 -10.12 -6.93 -4.06
CA ILE A 120 -10.82 -7.00 -5.36
C ILE A 120 -12.16 -7.73 -5.19
N ASN A 121 -12.17 -8.86 -4.48
CA ASN A 121 -13.42 -9.60 -4.24
C ASN A 121 -14.44 -8.76 -3.47
N SER A 122 -14.02 -8.04 -2.44
CA SER A 122 -14.93 -7.14 -1.71
C SER A 122 -15.48 -6.03 -2.59
N ALA A 123 -14.65 -5.43 -3.44
CA ALA A 123 -15.11 -4.44 -4.42
C ALA A 123 -16.12 -5.06 -5.41
N ASN A 124 -15.86 -6.26 -5.89
CA ASN A 124 -16.77 -6.98 -6.80
C ASN A 124 -18.13 -7.29 -6.13
N LEU A 125 -18.13 -7.70 -4.86
CA LEU A 125 -19.37 -7.95 -4.11
C LEU A 125 -20.18 -6.66 -3.91
N ILE A 126 -19.52 -5.54 -3.59
CA ILE A 126 -20.16 -4.23 -3.49
C ILE A 126 -20.80 -3.86 -4.82
N LEU A 127 -20.08 -4.00 -5.94
CA LEU A 127 -20.61 -3.70 -7.27
C LEU A 127 -21.77 -4.60 -7.70
N LYS A 128 -21.73 -5.86 -7.27
CA LYS A 128 -22.78 -6.86 -7.54
C LYS A 128 -24.08 -6.52 -6.81
N HIS A 129 -24.01 -6.24 -5.51
CA HIS A 129 -25.18 -6.17 -4.66
C HIS A 129 -25.75 -4.76 -4.47
N THR A 130 -24.92 -3.71 -4.52
CA THR A 130 -25.39 -2.32 -4.36
C THR A 130 -26.54 -1.94 -5.30
N PRO A 131 -26.57 -2.38 -6.59
CA PRO A 131 -27.70 -2.09 -7.49
C PRO A 131 -29.05 -2.66 -7.03
N GLU A 132 -29.05 -3.70 -6.23
CA GLU A 132 -30.26 -4.38 -5.75
C GLU A 132 -30.82 -3.76 -4.46
N ILE A 133 -30.05 -2.91 -3.79
CA ILE A 133 -30.43 -2.23 -2.54
C ILE A 133 -31.17 -0.93 -2.84
N SER A 134 -32.22 -0.67 -2.07
CA SER A 134 -32.93 0.63 -2.12
C SER A 134 -32.16 1.65 -1.30
N PHE A 135 -31.78 2.76 -1.95
CA PHE A 135 -31.12 3.88 -1.28
C PHE A 135 -32.09 5.06 -1.14
N THR A 136 -31.98 5.75 -0.02
CA THR A 136 -32.73 7.00 0.22
C THR A 136 -32.16 8.17 -0.60
N ASN A 137 -30.84 8.07 -0.93
CA ASN A 137 -30.12 9.08 -1.71
C ASN A 137 -29.27 8.42 -2.79
N GLU A 138 -29.54 8.73 -4.04
CA GLU A 138 -28.79 8.21 -5.20
C GLU A 138 -27.32 8.64 -5.17
N ALA A 139 -26.99 9.80 -4.59
CA ALA A 139 -25.60 10.21 -4.43
C ALA A 139 -24.82 9.27 -3.48
N THR A 140 -25.44 8.79 -2.40
CA THR A 140 -24.84 7.80 -1.51
C THR A 140 -24.61 6.48 -2.22
N ARG A 141 -25.58 5.99 -2.99
CA ARG A 141 -25.44 4.78 -3.82
C ARG A 141 -24.25 4.92 -4.77
N ASN A 142 -24.20 6.03 -5.50
CA ASN A 142 -23.14 6.31 -6.45
C ASN A 142 -21.77 6.40 -5.78
N GLU A 143 -21.67 7.02 -4.59
CA GLU A 143 -20.44 7.08 -3.82
C GLU A 143 -19.95 5.67 -3.37
N VAL A 144 -20.87 4.80 -2.93
CA VAL A 144 -20.56 3.40 -2.60
C VAL A 144 -19.95 2.67 -3.81
N MET A 145 -20.60 2.77 -4.97
CA MET A 145 -20.11 2.12 -6.19
C MET A 145 -18.79 2.73 -6.68
N ALA A 146 -18.65 4.06 -6.62
CA ALA A 146 -17.41 4.76 -7.00
C ALA A 146 -16.20 4.31 -6.15
N ASN A 147 -16.40 4.13 -4.84
CA ASN A 147 -15.36 3.60 -3.95
C ASN A 147 -14.94 2.18 -4.35
N ALA A 148 -15.89 1.31 -4.70
CA ALA A 148 -15.58 -0.05 -5.12
C ALA A 148 -14.81 -0.08 -6.46
N TYR A 149 -15.22 0.70 -7.45
CA TYR A 149 -14.48 0.86 -8.70
C TYR A 149 -13.06 1.39 -8.47
N PHE A 150 -12.91 2.43 -7.64
CA PHE A 150 -11.62 3.02 -7.32
C PHE A 150 -10.66 2.00 -6.68
N LEU A 151 -11.12 1.25 -5.67
CA LEU A 151 -10.30 0.23 -5.01
C LEU A 151 -9.90 -0.89 -5.99
N ARG A 152 -10.83 -1.34 -6.83
CA ARG A 152 -10.55 -2.37 -7.84
C ARG A 152 -9.54 -1.88 -8.87
N ALA A 153 -9.70 -0.64 -9.36
CA ALA A 153 -8.76 -0.01 -10.27
C ALA A 153 -7.35 0.07 -9.68
N TYR A 154 -7.23 0.55 -8.44
CA TYR A 154 -5.93 0.67 -7.77
C TYR A 154 -5.26 -0.70 -7.58
N CYS A 155 -6.03 -1.70 -7.15
CA CYS A 155 -5.56 -3.07 -6.99
C CYS A 155 -5.06 -3.65 -8.31
N TYR A 156 -5.84 -3.58 -9.38
CA TYR A 156 -5.42 -4.09 -10.69
C TYR A 156 -4.27 -3.30 -11.31
N PHE A 157 -4.25 -1.98 -11.15
CA PHE A 157 -3.12 -1.18 -11.61
C PHE A 157 -1.83 -1.53 -10.89
N THR A 158 -1.90 -1.88 -9.61
CA THR A 158 -0.75 -2.41 -8.88
C THR A 158 -0.37 -3.80 -9.39
N LEU A 159 -1.32 -4.75 -9.47
CA LEU A 159 -1.05 -6.12 -9.90
C LEU A 159 -0.38 -6.18 -11.28
N VAL A 160 -0.92 -5.45 -12.25
CA VAL A 160 -0.41 -5.49 -13.63
C VAL A 160 0.96 -4.85 -13.77
N ARG A 161 1.29 -3.82 -12.97
CA ARG A 161 2.63 -3.22 -12.94
C ARG A 161 3.67 -4.11 -12.24
N VAL A 162 3.21 -4.88 -11.24
CA VAL A 162 4.08 -5.74 -10.43
C VAL A 162 4.31 -7.10 -11.09
N PHE A 163 3.25 -7.76 -11.58
CA PHE A 163 3.30 -9.15 -12.05
C PHE A 163 3.13 -9.32 -13.57
N GLY A 164 2.77 -8.26 -14.28
CA GLY A 164 2.35 -8.34 -15.68
C GLY A 164 0.96 -8.99 -15.81
N ASP A 165 0.86 -10.05 -16.60
CA ASP A 165 -0.40 -10.80 -16.67
C ASP A 165 -0.84 -11.28 -15.30
N CYS A 166 -2.13 -11.19 -15.01
CA CYS A 166 -2.71 -11.63 -13.74
C CYS A 166 -4.19 -12.02 -13.93
N PRO A 167 -4.77 -12.85 -13.08
CA PRO A 167 -6.19 -13.19 -13.18
C PRO A 167 -7.09 -11.95 -13.13
N LEU A 168 -7.95 -11.78 -14.12
CA LEU A 168 -8.93 -10.69 -14.16
C LEU A 168 -10.29 -11.18 -13.67
N LEU A 169 -10.64 -10.79 -12.45
CA LEU A 169 -11.89 -11.16 -11.76
C LEU A 169 -12.76 -9.92 -11.61
N THR A 170 -13.88 -9.87 -12.29
CA THR A 170 -14.86 -8.77 -12.24
C THR A 170 -16.17 -9.16 -11.57
N SER A 171 -16.30 -10.44 -11.17
CA SER A 171 -17.42 -10.98 -10.41
C SER A 171 -16.99 -11.34 -8.99
N GLY A 172 -17.83 -11.07 -8.00
CA GLY A 172 -17.57 -11.42 -6.61
C GLY A 172 -17.81 -12.92 -6.33
N PHE A 173 -16.91 -13.53 -5.58
CA PHE A 173 -17.03 -14.90 -5.11
C PHE A 173 -17.64 -14.92 -3.71
N GLU A 174 -18.73 -15.67 -3.53
CA GLU A 174 -19.47 -15.83 -2.26
C GLU A 174 -19.43 -17.27 -1.74
N SER A 175 -18.92 -18.20 -2.54
CA SER A 175 -18.88 -19.64 -2.22
C SER A 175 -17.69 -20.30 -2.88
N GLU A 176 -17.08 -21.26 -2.20
CA GLU A 176 -16.03 -22.13 -2.73
C GLU A 176 -16.51 -23.09 -3.84
N LYS A 177 -17.82 -23.16 -4.06
CA LYS A 177 -18.45 -24.01 -5.10
C LYS A 177 -18.83 -23.24 -6.36
N GLN A 178 -18.48 -21.95 -6.43
CA GLN A 178 -18.78 -21.13 -7.58
C GLN A 178 -17.91 -21.56 -8.77
N GLU A 179 -18.46 -21.52 -9.97
CA GLU A 179 -17.70 -21.77 -11.20
C GLU A 179 -16.58 -20.72 -11.36
N ASP A 180 -15.56 -21.05 -12.13
CA ASP A 180 -14.41 -20.18 -12.44
C ASP A 180 -13.51 -19.77 -11.23
N MET A 181 -13.50 -20.59 -10.16
CA MET A 181 -12.63 -20.38 -9.00
C MET A 181 -11.12 -20.41 -9.33
N TYR A 182 -10.73 -20.99 -10.46
CA TYR A 182 -9.33 -21.18 -10.86
C TYR A 182 -9.04 -20.54 -12.23
N PRO A 183 -9.14 -19.20 -12.33
CA PRO A 183 -8.89 -18.49 -13.60
C PRO A 183 -7.41 -18.57 -14.00
N SER A 184 -7.15 -18.57 -15.31
CA SER A 184 -5.82 -18.35 -15.84
C SER A 184 -5.41 -16.89 -15.72
N ARG A 185 -4.13 -16.60 -15.92
CA ARG A 185 -3.67 -15.22 -16.06
C ARG A 185 -4.24 -14.62 -17.35
N THR A 186 -4.81 -13.44 -17.22
CA THR A 186 -5.29 -12.61 -18.32
C THR A 186 -4.17 -11.71 -18.81
N ALA A 187 -4.10 -11.45 -20.10
CA ALA A 187 -3.08 -10.59 -20.68
C ALA A 187 -3.08 -9.19 -20.04
N ALA A 188 -1.90 -8.65 -19.76
CA ALA A 188 -1.73 -7.35 -19.14
C ALA A 188 -2.50 -6.23 -19.85
N SER A 189 -2.60 -6.28 -21.20
CA SER A 189 -3.36 -5.31 -21.99
C SER A 189 -4.87 -5.26 -21.63
N GLU A 190 -5.47 -6.42 -21.36
CA GLU A 190 -6.87 -6.52 -20.95
C GLU A 190 -7.05 -6.04 -19.50
N VAL A 191 -6.10 -6.35 -18.63
CA VAL A 191 -6.10 -5.85 -17.24
C VAL A 191 -6.00 -4.32 -17.23
N TYR A 192 -5.10 -3.72 -18.03
CA TYR A 192 -5.02 -2.26 -18.17
C TYR A 192 -6.31 -1.65 -18.70
N ALA A 193 -6.99 -2.30 -19.66
CA ALA A 193 -8.29 -1.84 -20.16
C ALA A 193 -9.37 -1.85 -19.06
N GLN A 194 -9.36 -2.87 -18.18
CA GLN A 194 -10.29 -2.90 -17.04
C GLN A 194 -9.96 -1.80 -16.02
N VAL A 195 -8.67 -1.54 -15.74
CA VAL A 195 -8.24 -0.43 -14.87
C VAL A 195 -8.79 0.91 -15.39
N GLU A 196 -8.66 1.15 -16.70
CA GLU A 196 -9.19 2.36 -17.33
C GLU A 196 -10.71 2.46 -17.15
N THR A 197 -11.43 1.38 -17.43
CA THR A 197 -12.89 1.31 -17.26
C THR A 197 -13.29 1.62 -15.81
N ASP A 198 -12.64 1.03 -14.85
CA ASP A 198 -12.94 1.23 -13.43
C ASP A 198 -12.63 2.66 -12.96
N ILE A 199 -11.56 3.28 -13.44
CA ILE A 199 -11.23 4.69 -13.13
C ILE A 199 -12.30 5.62 -13.67
N GLU A 200 -12.73 5.44 -14.93
CA GLU A 200 -13.74 6.30 -15.56
C GLU A 200 -15.11 6.13 -14.89
N GLU A 201 -15.51 4.90 -14.52
CA GLU A 201 -16.74 4.65 -13.76
C GLU A 201 -16.67 5.24 -12.35
N ALA A 202 -15.53 5.10 -11.65
CA ALA A 202 -15.33 5.71 -10.33
C ALA A 202 -15.51 7.23 -10.42
N LEU A 203 -14.91 7.88 -11.42
CA LEU A 203 -14.99 9.34 -11.60
C LEU A 203 -16.41 9.78 -11.99
N ARG A 204 -17.08 9.02 -12.84
CA ARG A 204 -18.46 9.31 -13.30
C ARG A 204 -19.47 9.26 -12.14
N LEU A 205 -19.27 8.31 -11.21
CA LEU A 205 -20.21 8.08 -10.10
C LEU A 205 -19.89 8.91 -8.86
N MET A 206 -18.62 9.27 -8.64
CA MET A 206 -18.22 9.96 -7.42
C MET A 206 -18.87 11.35 -7.31
N PRO A 207 -19.62 11.63 -6.23
CA PRO A 207 -20.20 12.95 -6.02
C PRO A 207 -19.11 14.04 -5.96
N ALA A 208 -19.32 15.14 -6.69
CA ALA A 208 -18.35 16.23 -6.76
C ALA A 208 -18.04 16.90 -5.40
N SER A 209 -18.94 16.76 -4.44
CA SER A 209 -18.79 17.29 -3.08
C SER A 209 -18.02 16.37 -2.12
N SER A 210 -17.72 15.12 -2.50
CA SER A 210 -17.00 14.19 -1.65
C SER A 210 -15.56 14.66 -1.40
N LYS A 211 -15.16 14.76 -0.13
CA LYS A 211 -13.82 15.20 0.34
C LYS A 211 -13.31 14.30 1.45
N LEU A 212 -13.47 13.00 1.29
CA LEU A 212 -13.05 12.02 2.29
C LEU A 212 -11.54 11.79 2.20
N LEU A 213 -10.82 12.00 3.30
CA LEU A 213 -9.36 11.82 3.36
C LEU A 213 -8.94 10.34 3.28
N HIS A 214 -9.72 9.45 3.90
CA HIS A 214 -9.39 8.02 4.00
C HIS A 214 -10.16 7.13 3.01
N LYS A 215 -10.84 7.73 2.05
CA LYS A 215 -11.59 7.05 1.00
C LYS A 215 -11.43 7.80 -0.33
N ALA A 216 -11.95 7.20 -1.41
CA ALA A 216 -11.97 7.87 -2.69
C ALA A 216 -12.69 9.22 -2.62
N SER A 217 -12.13 10.18 -3.30
CA SER A 217 -12.70 11.50 -3.59
C SER A 217 -12.47 11.82 -5.06
N PRO A 218 -13.13 12.82 -5.66
CA PRO A 218 -12.82 13.23 -7.02
C PRO A 218 -11.33 13.53 -7.25
N ALA A 219 -10.66 14.09 -6.25
CA ALA A 219 -9.23 14.37 -6.31
C ALA A 219 -8.39 13.08 -6.28
N ALA A 220 -8.67 12.15 -5.38
CA ALA A 220 -7.96 10.87 -5.28
C ALA A 220 -8.13 10.03 -6.57
N ILE A 221 -9.34 10.00 -7.14
CA ILE A 221 -9.59 9.32 -8.42
C ILE A 221 -8.82 9.99 -9.56
N ASN A 222 -8.77 11.32 -9.61
CA ASN A 222 -8.01 12.05 -10.63
C ASN A 222 -6.48 11.89 -10.44
N MET A 223 -5.97 11.68 -9.23
CA MET A 223 -4.57 11.30 -9.00
C MET A 223 -4.27 9.94 -9.62
N LEU A 224 -5.07 8.92 -9.32
CA LEU A 224 -4.93 7.59 -9.92
C LEU A 224 -5.06 7.64 -11.45
N ARG A 225 -6.03 8.41 -11.95
CA ARG A 225 -6.23 8.65 -13.38
C ARG A 225 -5.02 9.28 -14.04
N THR A 226 -4.39 10.26 -13.37
CA THR A 226 -3.17 10.91 -13.87
C THR A 226 -2.02 9.92 -13.96
N GLU A 227 -1.77 9.13 -12.91
CA GLU A 227 -0.73 8.09 -12.92
C GLU A 227 -0.96 7.04 -14.00
N TYR A 228 -2.21 6.57 -14.16
CA TYR A 228 -2.57 5.59 -15.17
C TYR A 228 -2.33 6.11 -16.58
N TYR A 229 -2.80 7.32 -16.89
CA TYR A 229 -2.66 7.87 -18.26
C TYR A 229 -1.23 8.31 -18.57
N LEU A 230 -0.43 8.73 -17.58
CA LEU A 230 1.02 8.89 -17.74
C LEU A 230 1.70 7.56 -18.04
N TRP A 231 1.34 6.51 -17.31
CA TRP A 231 1.83 5.15 -17.57
C TRP A 231 1.41 4.68 -18.97
N LYS A 232 0.15 4.87 -19.33
CA LYS A 232 -0.38 4.53 -20.66
C LYS A 232 0.39 5.26 -21.76
N ALA A 233 0.66 6.55 -21.58
CA ALA A 233 1.38 7.34 -22.55
C ALA A 233 2.82 6.86 -22.78
N LYS A 234 3.55 6.58 -21.69
CA LYS A 234 4.99 6.33 -21.72
C LYS A 234 5.35 4.84 -21.84
N ARG A 235 4.51 3.94 -21.30
CA ARG A 235 4.81 2.48 -21.25
C ARG A 235 3.92 1.63 -22.16
N LEU A 236 2.74 2.10 -22.53
CA LEU A 236 1.75 1.34 -23.32
C LEU A 236 1.48 1.94 -24.71
N GLY A 237 2.27 2.92 -25.14
CA GLY A 237 2.13 3.53 -26.45
C GLY A 237 0.93 4.48 -26.64
N GLY A 238 0.31 4.95 -25.55
CA GLY A 238 -0.85 5.86 -25.60
C GLY A 238 -0.54 7.28 -26.10
N GLY A 239 0.72 7.70 -26.10
CA GLY A 239 1.20 8.94 -26.68
C GLY A 239 0.45 10.19 -26.19
N ASN A 240 0.36 11.20 -27.05
CA ASN A 240 -0.20 12.51 -26.70
C ASN A 240 -1.68 12.48 -26.29
N ALA A 241 -2.46 11.53 -26.79
CA ALA A 241 -3.86 11.39 -26.38
C ALA A 241 -3.97 11.05 -24.89
N ALA A 242 -3.15 10.10 -24.44
CA ALA A 242 -3.10 9.74 -23.02
C ALA A 242 -2.50 10.89 -22.19
N LEU A 243 -1.46 11.60 -22.67
CA LEU A 243 -0.92 12.78 -21.99
C LEU A 243 -1.97 13.88 -21.81
N SER A 244 -2.80 14.13 -22.80
CA SER A 244 -3.89 15.13 -22.68
C SER A 244 -4.93 14.74 -21.63
N THR A 245 -5.21 13.45 -21.50
CA THR A 245 -6.10 12.96 -20.44
C THR A 245 -5.44 13.07 -19.05
N ALA A 246 -4.15 12.74 -18.93
CA ALA A 246 -3.38 12.93 -17.69
C ALA A 246 -3.36 14.42 -17.31
N GLN A 247 -3.13 15.31 -18.28
CA GLN A 247 -3.12 16.76 -18.08
C GLN A 247 -4.45 17.26 -17.51
N SER A 248 -5.57 16.89 -18.12
CA SER A 248 -6.90 17.31 -17.63
C SER A 248 -7.21 16.78 -16.23
N SER A 249 -6.73 15.56 -15.91
CA SER A 249 -6.95 14.94 -14.62
C SER A 249 -6.16 15.65 -13.50
N VAL A 250 -4.86 15.90 -13.72
CA VAL A 250 -4.05 16.61 -12.72
C VAL A 250 -4.48 18.07 -12.57
N ASP A 251 -4.94 18.73 -13.65
CA ASP A 251 -5.51 20.08 -13.58
C ASP A 251 -6.77 20.13 -12.70
N ALA A 252 -7.59 19.07 -12.72
CA ALA A 252 -8.75 18.96 -11.84
C ALA A 252 -8.32 18.86 -10.37
N VAL A 253 -7.24 18.10 -10.06
CA VAL A 253 -6.69 18.01 -8.71
C VAL A 253 -6.17 19.37 -8.24
N LEU A 254 -5.37 20.05 -9.06
CA LEU A 254 -4.79 21.37 -8.73
C LEU A 254 -5.86 22.43 -8.46
N LYS A 255 -7.07 22.27 -9.02
CA LYS A 255 -8.23 23.16 -8.83
C LYS A 255 -9.16 22.73 -7.70
N ALA A 256 -8.91 21.59 -7.04
CA ALA A 256 -9.83 21.02 -6.04
C ALA A 256 -9.76 21.70 -4.66
N GLY A 257 -8.91 22.71 -4.50
CA GLY A 257 -8.84 23.54 -3.28
C GLY A 257 -7.89 22.98 -2.21
N TYR A 258 -6.99 22.06 -2.56
CA TYR A 258 -5.85 21.69 -1.73
C TYR A 258 -4.77 22.77 -1.77
N THR A 259 -3.97 22.85 -0.70
CA THR A 259 -2.86 23.84 -0.63
C THR A 259 -1.63 23.18 -0.04
N LEU A 260 -0.45 23.50 -0.59
CA LEU A 260 0.81 23.10 0.02
C LEU A 260 0.97 23.78 1.39
N LEU A 261 1.40 23.01 2.38
CA LEU A 261 1.76 23.58 3.67
C LEU A 261 3.05 24.42 3.56
N PRO A 262 3.19 25.47 4.38
CA PRO A 262 4.36 26.33 4.34
C PRO A 262 5.66 25.59 4.65
N THR A 263 5.62 24.62 5.57
CA THR A 263 6.77 23.81 5.94
C THR A 263 6.54 22.34 5.61
N PHE A 264 7.58 21.64 5.21
CA PHE A 264 7.52 20.21 4.91
C PHE A 264 7.21 19.37 6.16
N ALA A 265 7.71 19.78 7.33
CA ALA A 265 7.51 19.07 8.60
C ALA A 265 6.03 19.03 9.01
N ASP A 266 5.27 20.09 8.72
CA ASP A 266 3.85 20.17 9.12
C ASP A 266 2.96 19.13 8.43
N ILE A 267 3.41 18.55 7.31
CA ILE A 267 2.67 17.51 6.58
C ILE A 267 2.52 16.25 7.44
N PHE A 268 3.56 15.92 8.21
CA PHE A 268 3.67 14.67 8.99
C PHE A 268 3.41 14.88 10.49
N ASN A 269 2.90 16.05 10.86
CA ASN A 269 2.59 16.36 12.24
C ASN A 269 1.31 15.64 12.67
N LEU A 270 1.39 14.76 13.66
CA LEU A 270 0.28 13.98 14.21
C LEU A 270 -0.90 14.85 14.69
N ASN A 271 -0.65 16.09 15.11
CA ASN A 271 -1.72 17.01 15.49
C ASN A 271 -2.40 17.68 14.29
N ASN A 272 -1.99 17.36 13.06
CA ASN A 272 -2.48 17.96 11.81
C ASN A 272 -2.65 16.92 10.69
N GLU A 273 -3.06 15.70 11.00
CA GLU A 273 -3.18 14.61 10.03
C GLU A 273 -4.25 14.85 8.96
N ALA A 274 -5.22 15.72 9.21
CA ALA A 274 -6.23 16.13 8.22
C ALA A 274 -5.86 17.47 7.55
N ASN A 275 -4.59 17.70 7.23
CA ASN A 275 -4.12 18.96 6.66
C ASN A 275 -4.50 19.15 5.18
N SER A 276 -4.37 20.38 4.71
CA SER A 276 -4.81 20.81 3.38
C SER A 276 -3.97 20.27 2.22
N GLU A 277 -2.86 19.61 2.47
CA GLU A 277 -2.00 19.04 1.42
C GLU A 277 -2.34 17.57 1.11
N LEU A 278 -2.96 16.85 2.07
CA LEU A 278 -3.27 15.44 1.94
C LEU A 278 -4.55 15.21 1.12
N ILE A 279 -4.46 14.36 0.11
CA ILE A 279 -5.56 14.03 -0.80
C ILE A 279 -6.17 12.68 -0.43
N TRP A 280 -5.32 11.68 -0.15
CA TRP A 280 -5.75 10.35 0.27
C TRP A 280 -4.67 9.70 1.12
N THR A 281 -5.08 9.21 2.31
CA THR A 281 -4.18 8.56 3.27
C THR A 281 -4.73 7.22 3.73
N LEU A 282 -3.85 6.34 4.18
CA LEU A 282 -4.21 5.16 4.96
C LEU A 282 -4.15 5.55 6.43
N PRO A 283 -5.29 5.51 7.16
CA PRO A 283 -5.34 5.90 8.57
C PRO A 283 -4.73 4.84 9.48
N TYR A 284 -4.02 5.28 10.51
CA TYR A 284 -3.54 4.44 11.60
C TYR A 284 -3.83 5.11 12.93
N ILE A 285 -4.54 4.42 13.82
CA ILE A 285 -5.04 4.99 15.06
C ILE A 285 -4.52 4.15 16.23
N VAL A 286 -4.01 4.80 17.28
CA VAL A 286 -3.64 4.14 18.54
C VAL A 286 -4.84 3.34 19.06
N ASN A 287 -4.61 2.09 19.44
CA ASN A 287 -5.62 1.13 19.93
C ASN A 287 -6.54 0.48 18.88
N GLU A 288 -6.42 0.76 17.60
CA GLU A 288 -6.85 -0.22 16.61
C GLU A 288 -5.84 -1.38 16.63
N ASN A 289 -6.32 -2.63 16.72
CA ASN A 289 -5.48 -3.83 16.61
C ASN A 289 -4.89 -4.04 15.19
N VAL A 290 -4.79 -2.98 14.42
CA VAL A 290 -4.13 -2.92 13.13
C VAL A 290 -2.84 -2.15 13.39
N THR A 291 -1.79 -2.89 13.65
CA THR A 291 -0.46 -2.31 13.53
C THR A 291 -0.31 -1.82 12.10
N PRO A 292 0.11 -0.57 11.89
CA PRO A 292 0.59 -0.20 10.58
C PRO A 292 1.60 -1.29 10.23
N GLY A 293 1.32 -1.99 9.16
CA GLY A 293 2.33 -2.86 8.58
C GLY A 293 3.58 -2.00 8.44
N THR A 294 4.54 -2.56 8.10
CA THR A 294 5.90 -2.18 7.83
C THR A 294 6.22 -0.74 7.43
N SER A 295 5.28 0.11 7.01
CA SER A 295 5.68 1.45 6.59
C SER A 295 6.49 2.18 7.66
N PRO A 296 6.00 2.41 8.87
CA PRO A 296 6.80 2.93 9.95
C PRO A 296 7.74 1.90 10.59
N ASN A 297 7.32 0.63 10.70
CA ASN A 297 8.10 -0.40 11.37
C ASN A 297 9.35 -0.82 10.58
N PHE A 298 9.32 -0.82 9.24
CA PHE A 298 10.50 -1.16 8.44
C PHE A 298 11.66 -0.20 8.69
N PHE A 299 11.32 1.07 8.86
CA PHE A 299 12.30 2.14 8.98
C PHE A 299 12.63 2.51 10.42
N ALA A 300 11.85 2.01 11.40
CA ALA A 300 12.05 2.35 12.80
C ALA A 300 13.42 1.88 13.28
N TYR A 301 14.10 2.73 14.05
CA TYR A 301 15.34 2.36 14.68
C TYR A 301 15.11 1.32 15.79
N TYR A 302 15.79 0.21 15.67
CA TYR A 302 15.82 -0.82 16.70
C TYR A 302 16.93 -0.54 17.68
N LEU A 303 16.57 -0.26 18.92
CA LEU A 303 17.50 -0.26 20.02
C LEU A 303 17.91 -1.70 20.31
N ALA A 304 19.22 -1.92 20.44
CA ALA A 304 19.85 -3.20 20.76
C ALA A 304 19.14 -4.00 21.86
N PRO A 305 19.49 -5.29 22.02
CA PRO A 305 18.60 -6.37 22.49
C PRO A 305 17.67 -6.13 23.68
N ASN A 306 17.70 -5.01 24.32
CA ASN A 306 16.86 -4.72 25.48
C ASN A 306 16.08 -3.41 25.39
N GLY A 307 16.01 -2.75 24.20
CA GLY A 307 15.21 -1.53 24.02
C GLY A 307 15.57 -0.41 25.00
N ASP A 308 16.83 -0.34 25.44
CA ASP A 308 17.24 0.52 26.54
C ASP A 308 17.35 1.99 26.08
N ARG A 309 16.20 2.69 26.08
CA ARG A 309 16.14 4.12 25.85
C ARG A 309 16.97 4.93 26.85
N THR A 310 17.26 4.35 28.03
CA THR A 310 18.08 5.00 29.06
C THR A 310 19.43 5.38 28.49
N ARG A 311 20.06 4.52 27.69
CA ARG A 311 21.37 4.78 27.08
C ARG A 311 21.34 5.92 26.08
N LEU A 312 20.27 6.03 25.26
CA LEU A 312 20.12 7.16 24.34
C LEU A 312 19.99 8.48 25.11
N ARG A 313 19.19 8.48 26.18
CA ARG A 313 19.01 9.65 27.06
C ARG A 313 20.31 10.03 27.78
N GLU A 314 21.07 9.05 28.27
CA GLU A 314 22.39 9.26 28.88
C GLU A 314 23.41 9.84 27.88
N ALA A 315 23.24 9.53 26.59
CA ALA A 315 24.00 10.12 25.50
C ALA A 315 23.54 11.51 25.08
N GLY A 316 22.44 11.98 25.66
CA GLY A 316 21.87 13.28 25.35
C GLY A 316 20.91 13.33 24.19
N TYR A 317 20.48 12.16 23.63
CA TYR A 317 19.46 12.12 22.58
C TYR A 317 18.05 12.19 23.18
N THR A 318 17.21 12.98 22.56
CA THR A 318 15.77 13.00 22.82
C THR A 318 15.03 11.94 21.99
N GLU A 319 13.79 11.62 22.35
CA GLU A 319 12.93 10.71 21.57
C GLU A 319 12.58 11.26 20.19
N ASP A 320 12.66 12.56 19.98
CA ASP A 320 12.43 13.19 18.68
C ASP A 320 13.69 13.14 17.79
N GLU A 321 14.86 13.17 18.40
CA GLU A 321 16.14 13.07 17.67
C GLU A 321 16.41 11.63 17.23
N VAL A 322 16.16 10.67 18.10
CA VAL A 322 16.29 9.24 17.79
C VAL A 322 15.01 8.52 18.23
N PRO A 323 13.97 8.51 17.39
CA PRO A 323 12.70 7.87 17.70
C PRO A 323 12.83 6.35 17.71
N ALA A 324 13.13 5.82 18.89
CA ALA A 324 13.37 4.40 19.08
C ALA A 324 12.06 3.63 19.25
N GLY A 325 11.88 2.58 18.47
CA GLY A 325 10.79 1.61 18.56
C GLY A 325 11.19 0.32 19.30
N SER A 326 10.22 -0.53 19.55
CA SER A 326 10.41 -1.88 20.07
C SER A 326 10.60 -2.93 18.96
N HIS A 327 10.53 -2.53 17.71
CA HIS A 327 10.63 -3.42 16.57
C HIS A 327 12.03 -3.39 15.95
N ALA A 328 12.41 -4.51 15.32
CA ALA A 328 13.67 -4.61 14.61
C ALA A 328 13.68 -3.70 13.38
N GLN A 329 14.79 -3.00 13.18
CA GLN A 329 15.00 -2.23 11.96
C GLN A 329 15.33 -3.17 10.80
N TYR A 330 14.38 -3.34 9.88
CA TYR A 330 14.56 -4.20 8.71
C TYR A 330 15.23 -3.47 7.55
N VAL A 331 14.96 -2.19 7.38
CA VAL A 331 15.40 -1.38 6.24
C VAL A 331 15.97 -0.05 6.71
N VAL A 332 17.04 0.37 6.07
CA VAL A 332 17.65 1.69 6.28
C VAL A 332 17.87 2.38 4.94
N PRO A 333 17.86 3.72 4.89
CA PRO A 333 18.34 4.43 3.73
C PRO A 333 19.86 4.16 3.57
N THR A 334 20.33 3.97 2.33
CA THR A 334 21.77 3.84 2.05
C THR A 334 22.51 5.13 2.42
N GLN A 335 23.83 5.04 2.65
CA GLN A 335 24.64 6.24 2.86
C GLN A 335 24.55 7.18 1.64
N ALA A 336 24.60 6.61 0.43
CA ALA A 336 24.46 7.38 -0.80
C ALA A 336 23.12 8.14 -0.87
N TYR A 337 22.02 7.56 -0.33
CA TYR A 337 20.75 8.26 -0.28
C TYR A 337 20.77 9.42 0.73
N CYS A 338 21.31 9.18 1.91
CA CYS A 338 21.44 10.25 2.91
C CYS A 338 22.33 11.42 2.39
N ASP A 339 23.42 11.09 1.71
CA ASP A 339 24.30 12.11 1.09
C ASP A 339 23.58 12.88 -0.02
N PHE A 340 22.81 12.20 -0.87
CA PHE A 340 21.98 12.81 -1.91
C PHE A 340 20.90 13.74 -1.33
N LEU A 341 20.25 13.33 -0.25
CA LEU A 341 19.25 14.18 0.42
C LEU A 341 19.88 15.41 1.06
N ALA A 342 21.14 15.32 1.50
CA ALA A 342 21.88 16.39 2.16
C ALA A 342 22.74 17.23 1.21
N GLU A 343 22.74 16.99 -0.11
CA GLU A 343 23.65 17.64 -1.05
C GLU A 343 23.48 19.18 -1.13
N ASP A 344 22.27 19.67 -0.83
CA ASP A 344 22.00 21.11 -0.74
C ASP A 344 21.55 21.47 0.68
N ALA A 345 22.37 22.18 1.42
CA ALA A 345 22.09 22.56 2.80
C ALA A 345 20.85 23.46 2.98
N ARG A 346 20.26 23.96 1.90
CA ARG A 346 18.99 24.70 1.92
C ARG A 346 17.77 23.79 1.94
N ASP A 347 17.94 22.49 1.62
CA ASP A 347 16.82 21.55 1.57
C ASP A 347 16.29 21.26 2.97
N THR A 348 15.11 21.81 3.28
CA THR A 348 14.45 21.68 4.59
C THR A 348 13.84 20.29 4.84
N ARG A 349 13.87 19.40 3.84
CA ARG A 349 13.25 18.06 3.93
C ARG A 349 14.16 17.01 4.54
N THR A 350 15.48 17.20 4.47
CA THR A 350 16.47 16.19 4.87
C THR A 350 16.27 15.75 6.30
N ASP A 351 16.26 16.69 7.25
CA ASP A 351 16.12 16.39 8.68
C ASP A 351 14.74 15.88 9.08
N VAL A 352 13.72 16.14 8.28
CA VAL A 352 12.36 15.63 8.46
C VAL A 352 12.24 14.19 7.92
N SER A 353 13.03 13.84 6.93
CA SER A 353 12.93 12.55 6.23
C SER A 353 13.85 11.49 6.80
N VAL A 354 15.10 11.83 7.07
CA VAL A 354 16.12 10.88 7.52
C VAL A 354 16.92 11.41 8.69
N ARG A 355 17.42 10.50 9.51
CA ARG A 355 18.35 10.80 10.59
C ARG A 355 19.61 9.96 10.42
N VAL A 356 20.76 10.62 10.50
CA VAL A 356 22.07 9.99 10.58
C VAL A 356 22.67 10.33 11.94
N PHE A 357 23.08 9.35 12.71
CA PHE A 357 23.63 9.58 14.04
C PHE A 357 24.72 8.56 14.40
N GLU A 358 25.55 8.92 15.37
CA GLU A 358 26.60 8.06 15.91
C GLU A 358 26.04 7.20 17.04
N ASP A 359 26.03 5.88 16.84
CA ASP A 359 25.73 4.94 17.91
C ASP A 359 27.04 4.56 18.63
N LYS A 360 27.18 5.08 19.85
CA LYS A 360 28.36 4.87 20.70
C LYS A 360 28.16 3.76 21.76
N PHE A 361 27.01 3.09 21.72
CA PHE A 361 26.56 2.25 22.83
C PHE A 361 26.59 0.75 22.58
N LEU A 362 26.55 0.34 21.33
CA LEU A 362 26.45 -1.08 21.00
C LEU A 362 27.78 -1.77 20.92
N THR A 363 28.86 -1.03 20.62
CA THR A 363 30.22 -1.56 20.49
C THR A 363 31.22 -0.52 21.01
N GLU A 364 32.48 -0.92 21.26
CA GLU A 364 33.57 0.01 21.57
C GLU A 364 33.90 0.94 20.38
N GLU A 365 33.48 0.56 19.16
CA GLU A 365 33.63 1.36 17.95
C GLU A 365 32.33 2.13 17.64
N VAL A 366 32.49 3.41 17.34
CA VAL A 366 31.41 4.27 16.90
C VAL A 366 30.83 3.74 15.58
N GLN A 367 29.54 3.46 15.56
CA GLN A 367 28.85 3.05 14.35
C GLN A 367 27.92 4.18 13.85
N ILE A 368 27.98 4.48 12.55
CA ILE A 368 27.03 5.39 11.93
C ILE A 368 25.73 4.64 11.68
N LYS A 369 24.67 5.14 12.23
CA LYS A 369 23.30 4.62 12.05
C LYS A 369 22.47 5.57 11.23
N ARG A 370 21.54 5.01 10.47
CA ARG A 370 20.65 5.74 9.58
C ARG A 370 19.23 5.24 9.78
N MET A 371 18.26 6.12 9.66
CA MET A 371 16.86 5.76 9.77
C MET A 371 15.98 6.77 9.03
N VAL A 372 14.79 6.35 8.61
CA VAL A 372 13.72 7.24 8.19
C VAL A 372 13.00 7.73 9.45
N VAL A 373 12.75 9.05 9.53
CA VAL A 373 12.09 9.66 10.69
C VAL A 373 10.75 10.34 10.33
N LYS A 374 10.31 10.21 9.09
CA LYS A 374 9.11 10.87 8.58
C LYS A 374 7.81 10.40 9.27
N PHE A 375 7.72 9.13 9.64
CA PHE A 375 6.52 8.49 10.21
C PHE A 375 6.81 7.93 11.59
N ILE A 376 7.26 8.79 12.50
CA ILE A 376 7.73 8.35 13.82
C ILE A 376 6.63 7.97 14.79
N GLY A 377 5.38 8.36 14.50
CA GLY A 377 4.24 8.10 15.38
C GLY A 377 4.30 8.83 16.73
N SER A 378 3.36 8.50 17.60
CA SER A 378 3.28 9.09 18.94
C SER A 378 4.20 8.38 19.93
N PHE A 379 4.62 9.12 21.00
CA PHE A 379 5.39 8.57 22.10
C PHE A 379 4.73 8.94 23.43
N ALA A 380 4.27 7.94 24.17
CA ALA A 380 3.64 8.12 25.48
C ALA A 380 3.94 6.93 26.40
N ASN A 381 4.08 7.19 27.70
CA ASN A 381 4.33 6.16 28.71
C ASN A 381 5.52 5.24 28.37
N ASP A 382 6.63 5.81 27.92
CA ASP A 382 7.82 5.12 27.45
C ASP A 382 7.58 4.12 26.29
N THR A 383 6.47 4.28 25.57
CA THR A 383 6.13 3.42 24.44
C THR A 383 5.91 4.28 23.20
N ARG A 384 6.47 3.85 22.07
CA ARG A 384 6.21 4.42 20.76
C ARG A 384 5.11 3.63 20.06
N SER A 385 4.13 4.35 19.55
CA SER A 385 3.08 3.82 18.68
C SER A 385 3.27 4.39 17.28
N PHE A 386 3.25 3.53 16.26
CA PHE A 386 3.36 3.95 14.87
C PHE A 386 1.95 4.23 14.34
N ASP A 387 1.41 5.36 14.70
CA ASP A 387 0.04 5.80 14.43
C ASP A 387 -0.03 6.97 13.45
N SER A 388 1.06 7.28 12.75
CA SER A 388 1.05 8.27 11.68
C SER A 388 0.26 7.76 10.47
N ASP A 389 -0.66 8.56 9.97
CA ASP A 389 -1.31 8.32 8.68
C ASP A 389 -0.28 8.22 7.54
N VAL A 390 -0.47 7.28 6.63
CA VAL A 390 0.42 7.09 5.49
C VAL A 390 -0.18 7.75 4.24
N PRO A 391 0.42 8.83 3.71
CA PRO A 391 -0.06 9.45 2.49
C PRO A 391 0.08 8.50 1.30
N VAL A 392 -1.03 8.28 0.58
CA VAL A 392 -1.02 7.64 -0.74
C VAL A 392 -0.95 8.70 -1.84
N TYR A 393 -1.70 9.79 -1.67
CA TYR A 393 -1.66 10.94 -2.56
C TYR A 393 -1.64 12.25 -1.78
N ARG A 394 -0.78 13.18 -2.19
CA ARG A 394 -0.74 14.55 -1.68
C ARG A 394 -0.43 15.57 -2.78
N LEU A 395 -0.73 16.84 -2.53
CA LEU A 395 -0.71 17.89 -3.54
C LEU A 395 0.66 18.11 -4.19
N ALA A 396 1.76 17.94 -3.46
CA ALA A 396 3.10 18.03 -4.04
C ALA A 396 3.30 17.04 -5.20
N GLU A 397 2.72 15.82 -5.08
CA GLU A 397 2.76 14.83 -6.17
C GLU A 397 1.98 15.33 -7.40
N ALA A 398 0.83 15.97 -7.20
CA ALA A 398 0.08 16.54 -8.32
C ALA A 398 0.90 17.58 -9.10
N TYR A 399 1.68 18.43 -8.42
CA TYR A 399 2.60 19.37 -9.08
C TYR A 399 3.70 18.65 -9.87
N LEU A 400 4.32 17.60 -9.29
CA LEU A 400 5.38 16.86 -9.99
C LEU A 400 4.84 16.03 -11.16
N LEU A 401 3.65 15.41 -11.02
CA LEU A 401 2.97 14.75 -12.14
C LEU A 401 2.58 15.75 -13.23
N LYS A 402 2.14 16.96 -12.84
CA LYS A 402 1.87 18.02 -13.83
C LYS A 402 3.14 18.43 -14.56
N ALA A 403 4.27 18.61 -13.86
CA ALA A 403 5.56 18.90 -14.47
C ALA A 403 5.96 17.79 -15.46
N GLU A 404 5.77 16.52 -15.09
CA GLU A 404 6.05 15.36 -15.95
C GLU A 404 5.18 15.37 -17.22
N VAL A 405 3.87 15.61 -17.09
CA VAL A 405 2.95 15.71 -18.23
C VAL A 405 3.35 16.84 -19.17
N GLU A 406 3.61 18.01 -18.62
CA GLU A 406 3.98 19.19 -19.41
C GLU A 406 5.31 19.01 -20.14
N ASN A 407 6.31 18.40 -19.46
CA ASN A 407 7.59 18.10 -20.10
C ASN A 407 7.44 17.08 -21.23
N ALA A 408 6.62 16.05 -21.05
CA ALA A 408 6.33 15.05 -22.08
C ALA A 408 5.58 15.64 -23.29
N LEU A 409 4.75 16.67 -23.08
CA LEU A 409 4.08 17.44 -24.13
C LEU A 409 4.98 18.50 -24.80
N GLY A 410 6.19 18.72 -24.32
CA GLY A 410 7.12 19.76 -24.81
C GLY A 410 6.85 21.17 -24.27
N ASN A 411 5.98 21.32 -23.28
CA ASN A 411 5.62 22.58 -22.65
C ASN A 411 6.63 22.95 -21.54
N THR A 412 7.87 23.22 -21.92
CA THR A 412 9.02 23.44 -21.03
C THR A 412 8.77 24.46 -19.90
N ASP A 413 8.16 25.61 -20.21
CA ASP A 413 7.90 26.64 -19.19
C ASP A 413 6.89 26.17 -18.15
N ALA A 414 5.82 25.50 -18.58
CA ALA A 414 4.83 24.95 -17.66
C ALA A 414 5.41 23.80 -16.80
N ALA A 415 6.26 22.95 -17.38
CA ALA A 415 6.97 21.92 -16.65
C ALA A 415 7.84 22.49 -15.53
N LEU A 416 8.68 23.47 -15.87
CA LEU A 416 9.55 24.16 -14.88
C LEU A 416 8.72 24.91 -13.83
N GLN A 417 7.64 25.56 -14.23
CA GLN A 417 6.77 26.27 -13.29
C GLN A 417 6.24 25.33 -12.21
N ASN A 418 5.70 24.17 -12.59
CA ASN A 418 5.14 23.22 -11.64
C ASN A 418 6.22 22.54 -10.78
N LEU A 419 7.35 22.16 -11.37
CA LEU A 419 8.50 21.61 -10.66
C LEU A 419 9.01 22.59 -9.59
N ASN A 420 9.15 23.86 -9.95
CA ASN A 420 9.66 24.89 -9.05
C ASN A 420 8.67 25.30 -7.93
N VAL A 421 7.38 24.94 -8.01
CA VAL A 421 6.46 25.11 -6.88
C VAL A 421 6.90 24.25 -5.68
N VAL A 422 7.25 22.99 -5.92
CA VAL A 422 7.72 22.07 -4.89
C VAL A 422 9.11 22.45 -4.42
N ALA A 423 10.02 22.70 -5.35
CA ALA A 423 11.39 23.12 -5.06
C ALA A 423 11.45 24.42 -4.25
N LYS A 424 10.58 25.40 -4.52
CA LYS A 424 10.52 26.65 -3.75
C LYS A 424 10.22 26.40 -2.27
N ARG A 425 9.28 25.51 -1.95
CA ARG A 425 9.00 25.14 -0.55
C ARG A 425 10.23 24.50 0.10
N ALA A 426 10.91 23.61 -0.62
CA ALA A 426 12.05 22.86 -0.09
C ALA A 426 13.29 23.73 0.12
N TYR A 427 13.64 24.54 -0.87
CA TYR A 427 14.91 25.29 -0.90
C TYR A 427 14.78 26.79 -0.57
N GLY A 428 13.56 27.31 -0.49
CA GLY A 428 13.33 28.75 -0.28
C GLY A 428 13.74 29.64 -1.45
N VAL A 429 13.95 29.06 -2.64
CA VAL A 429 14.49 29.78 -3.82
C VAL A 429 13.50 29.72 -4.97
N ASP A 430 13.21 30.87 -5.59
CA ASP A 430 12.41 30.89 -6.81
C ASP A 430 13.27 30.39 -8.01
N ASN A 431 12.64 29.62 -8.88
CA ASN A 431 13.26 29.06 -10.08
C ASN A 431 14.58 28.29 -9.79
N TYR A 432 14.52 27.40 -8.82
CA TYR A 432 15.64 26.52 -8.44
C TYR A 432 16.12 25.69 -9.64
N TYR A 433 15.19 25.10 -10.39
CA TYR A 433 15.46 24.37 -11.63
C TYR A 433 15.33 25.31 -12.83
N THR A 434 16.37 25.37 -13.66
CA THR A 434 16.42 26.26 -14.82
C THR A 434 16.82 25.58 -16.14
N ALA A 435 17.28 24.31 -16.08
CA ALA A 435 17.62 23.53 -17.26
C ALA A 435 16.39 23.30 -18.15
N ARG A 436 16.57 23.39 -19.48
CA ARG A 436 15.44 23.48 -20.41
C ARG A 436 15.37 22.33 -21.42
N THR A 437 16.30 21.39 -21.38
CA THR A 437 16.18 20.17 -22.21
C THR A 437 15.22 19.18 -21.56
N GLN A 438 14.48 18.44 -22.35
CA GLN A 438 13.51 17.48 -21.85
C GLN A 438 14.14 16.48 -20.87
N ASP A 439 15.29 15.91 -21.22
CA ASP A 439 16.00 14.95 -20.37
C ASP A 439 16.48 15.60 -19.05
N ALA A 440 16.97 16.82 -19.07
CA ALA A 440 17.38 17.51 -17.85
C ALA A 440 16.19 17.82 -16.91
N ILE A 441 15.02 18.13 -17.48
CA ILE A 441 13.79 18.33 -16.70
C ILE A 441 13.29 16.98 -16.15
N ASP A 442 13.32 15.90 -16.93
CA ASP A 442 12.97 14.56 -16.46
C ASP A 442 13.85 14.14 -15.27
N ASN A 443 15.16 14.34 -15.38
CA ASN A 443 16.10 14.05 -14.28
C ASN A 443 15.85 14.94 -13.05
N ALA A 444 15.50 16.21 -13.23
CA ALA A 444 15.14 17.11 -12.14
C ALA A 444 13.83 16.68 -11.44
N ILE A 445 12.82 16.25 -12.21
CA ILE A 445 11.56 15.73 -11.65
C ILE A 445 11.81 14.44 -10.86
N ILE A 446 12.62 13.52 -11.40
CA ILE A 446 13.01 12.29 -10.66
C ILE A 446 13.72 12.67 -9.36
N SER A 447 14.68 13.59 -9.41
CA SER A 447 15.41 14.07 -8.23
C SER A 447 14.46 14.65 -7.17
N GLU A 448 13.49 15.49 -7.58
CA GLU A 448 12.48 16.02 -6.65
C GLU A 448 11.56 14.93 -6.08
N ILE A 449 11.14 13.95 -6.88
CA ILE A 449 10.35 12.80 -6.39
C ILE A 449 11.13 12.07 -5.31
N LEU A 450 12.40 11.76 -5.52
CA LEU A 450 13.25 11.07 -4.56
C LEU A 450 13.44 11.85 -3.26
N LYS A 451 13.57 13.19 -3.31
CA LYS A 451 13.72 14.04 -2.13
C LYS A 451 12.41 14.30 -1.40
N GLU A 452 11.36 14.51 -2.15
CA GLU A 452 10.03 14.86 -1.60
C GLU A 452 9.33 13.65 -0.97
N PHE A 453 9.43 12.46 -1.61
CA PHE A 453 8.64 11.29 -1.25
C PHE A 453 9.47 10.16 -0.61
N VAL A 454 10.48 10.49 0.20
CA VAL A 454 11.22 9.49 0.99
C VAL A 454 10.25 8.58 1.73
N ALA A 455 10.30 7.28 1.51
CA ALA A 455 9.43 6.27 2.10
C ALA A 455 7.92 6.43 1.84
N GLU A 456 7.52 7.17 0.80
CA GLU A 456 6.13 7.31 0.36
C GLU A 456 5.80 6.48 -0.89
N SER A 457 6.62 5.50 -1.22
CA SER A 457 6.34 4.48 -2.25
C SER A 457 6.28 5.00 -3.69
N LYS A 458 7.10 6.02 -4.03
CA LYS A 458 7.06 6.68 -5.35
C LYS A 458 8.29 6.41 -6.22
N ALA A 459 9.44 6.10 -5.63
CA ALA A 459 10.74 6.06 -6.33
C ALA A 459 10.77 5.05 -7.48
N TRP A 460 10.37 3.80 -7.24
CA TRP A 460 10.36 2.73 -8.24
C TRP A 460 9.44 3.06 -9.43
N TRP A 461 8.24 3.55 -9.15
CA TRP A 461 7.27 3.89 -10.19
C TRP A 461 7.74 5.06 -11.04
N ALA A 462 8.44 6.03 -10.46
CA ALA A 462 9.05 7.13 -11.20
C ALA A 462 10.10 6.60 -12.18
N TYR A 463 11.07 5.80 -11.71
CA TYR A 463 12.09 5.22 -12.60
C TYR A 463 11.48 4.48 -13.80
N LEU A 464 10.50 3.61 -13.55
CA LEU A 464 9.82 2.88 -14.62
C LEU A 464 9.06 3.82 -15.57
N ARG A 465 8.36 4.83 -15.04
CA ARG A 465 7.55 5.74 -15.83
C ARG A 465 8.42 6.64 -16.74
N PHE A 466 9.61 6.99 -16.26
CA PHE A 466 10.59 7.74 -17.05
C PHE A 466 11.46 6.85 -17.95
N ASN A 467 11.34 5.53 -17.93
CA ASN A 467 12.22 4.56 -18.60
C ASN A 467 13.69 4.73 -18.21
N LYS A 468 13.96 5.06 -16.95
CA LYS A 468 15.30 5.30 -16.39
C LYS A 468 15.76 4.21 -15.43
N GLU A 469 15.04 3.13 -15.29
CA GLU A 469 15.36 2.03 -14.39
C GLU A 469 16.73 1.41 -14.65
N PHE A 470 17.10 1.21 -15.92
CA PHE A 470 18.40 0.63 -16.29
C PHE A 470 19.54 1.66 -16.35
N GLU A 471 19.21 2.95 -16.42
CA GLU A 471 20.19 4.02 -16.40
C GLU A 471 20.56 4.44 -14.97
N LEU A 472 19.57 4.59 -14.07
CA LEU A 472 19.73 5.20 -12.77
C LEU A 472 19.83 4.21 -11.61
N ILE A 473 19.30 2.98 -11.77
CA ILE A 473 19.39 1.96 -10.71
C ILE A 473 20.61 1.09 -10.96
N GLU A 474 21.63 1.22 -10.13
CA GLU A 474 22.92 0.59 -10.29
C GLU A 474 22.84 -0.94 -10.43
N THR A 475 21.96 -1.58 -9.66
CA THR A 475 21.76 -3.03 -9.67
C THR A 475 20.98 -3.55 -10.88
N LEU A 476 20.47 -2.67 -11.75
CA LEU A 476 19.80 -3.02 -13.02
C LEU A 476 20.62 -2.67 -14.25
N LYS A 477 21.71 -1.93 -14.14
CA LYS A 477 22.57 -1.59 -15.28
C LYS A 477 23.08 -2.83 -15.97
N GLY A 478 22.91 -2.88 -17.31
CA GLY A 478 23.31 -4.01 -18.14
C GLY A 478 22.39 -5.23 -18.08
N ARG A 479 21.21 -5.10 -17.43
CA ARG A 479 20.23 -6.18 -17.31
C ARG A 479 18.99 -5.98 -18.20
N GLU A 480 19.05 -5.08 -19.17
CA GLU A 480 17.94 -4.74 -20.09
C GLU A 480 17.46 -5.95 -20.90
N GLY A 481 18.36 -6.91 -21.14
CA GLY A 481 18.06 -8.17 -21.85
C GLY A 481 17.46 -9.27 -20.96
N GLU A 482 17.42 -9.09 -19.65
CA GLU A 482 16.84 -10.07 -18.75
C GLU A 482 15.31 -10.01 -18.82
N LYS A 483 14.69 -11.16 -19.09
CA LYS A 483 13.25 -11.24 -19.28
C LYS A 483 12.51 -10.95 -17.98
N ASN A 484 11.60 -9.99 -18.04
CA ASN A 484 10.73 -9.58 -16.92
C ASN A 484 11.49 -9.17 -15.64
N VAL A 485 12.75 -8.73 -15.75
CA VAL A 485 13.55 -8.31 -14.58
C VAL A 485 12.89 -7.20 -13.76
N THR A 486 12.03 -6.39 -14.35
CA THR A 486 11.25 -5.33 -13.66
C THR A 486 9.97 -5.84 -13.02
N LEU A 487 9.53 -7.05 -13.32
CA LEU A 487 8.36 -7.70 -12.70
C LEU A 487 8.76 -8.51 -11.47
N TRP A 488 7.76 -9.03 -10.77
CA TRP A 488 7.91 -9.90 -9.61
C TRP A 488 7.56 -11.36 -9.96
N PRO A 489 8.21 -12.34 -9.32
CA PRO A 489 7.75 -13.73 -9.34
C PRO A 489 6.45 -13.90 -8.56
N ILE A 490 5.74 -14.98 -8.84
CA ILE A 490 4.50 -15.36 -8.14
C ILE A 490 4.84 -16.35 -7.04
N ALA A 491 4.25 -16.16 -5.85
CA ALA A 491 4.46 -17.03 -4.71
C ALA A 491 4.04 -18.48 -4.98
N PRO A 492 4.80 -19.49 -4.49
CA PRO A 492 4.42 -20.89 -4.60
C PRO A 492 3.03 -21.17 -4.03
N ALA A 493 2.61 -20.47 -2.97
CA ALA A 493 1.27 -20.59 -2.40
C ALA A 493 0.17 -20.27 -3.42
N CYS A 494 0.36 -19.20 -4.23
CA CYS A 494 -0.60 -18.83 -5.29
C CYS A 494 -0.66 -19.87 -6.41
N LEU A 495 0.52 -20.38 -6.82
CA LEU A 495 0.62 -21.41 -7.87
C LEU A 495 0.00 -22.74 -7.42
N ASN A 496 0.23 -23.15 -6.18
CA ASN A 496 -0.31 -24.39 -5.62
C ASN A 496 -1.83 -24.34 -5.41
N THR A 497 -2.36 -23.14 -5.11
CA THR A 497 -3.82 -22.95 -4.90
C THR A 497 -4.57 -22.96 -6.23
N ASN A 498 -3.97 -22.42 -7.31
CA ASN A 498 -4.60 -22.36 -8.61
C ASN A 498 -3.70 -22.99 -9.69
N PRO A 499 -4.00 -24.22 -10.14
CA PRO A 499 -3.16 -24.96 -11.10
C PRO A 499 -3.13 -24.33 -12.50
N ASN A 500 -4.01 -23.37 -12.82
CA ASN A 500 -4.07 -22.69 -14.09
C ASN A 500 -3.14 -21.46 -14.16
N ILE A 501 -2.46 -21.13 -13.05
CA ILE A 501 -1.50 -20.03 -12.99
C ILE A 501 -0.09 -20.56 -13.26
N THR A 502 0.59 -19.93 -14.20
CA THR A 502 2.01 -20.19 -14.49
C THR A 502 2.88 -19.09 -13.87
N GLN A 503 4.11 -19.44 -13.52
CA GLN A 503 5.10 -18.48 -13.00
C GLN A 503 5.37 -17.36 -14.01
N THR A 504 5.73 -16.18 -13.51
CA THR A 504 6.26 -15.08 -14.34
C THR A 504 7.52 -15.57 -15.06
N GLU A 505 7.52 -15.44 -16.39
CA GLU A 505 8.63 -15.91 -17.21
C GLU A 505 9.95 -15.20 -16.83
N GLY A 506 11.04 -15.96 -16.72
CA GLY A 506 12.32 -15.49 -16.16
C GLY A 506 12.56 -15.91 -14.72
N TYR A 507 11.50 -16.30 -13.99
CA TYR A 507 11.59 -16.82 -12.62
C TYR A 507 11.30 -18.32 -12.56
N LYS A 508 11.78 -18.97 -11.47
CA LYS A 508 11.60 -20.42 -11.23
C LYS A 508 10.57 -20.62 -10.12
#